data_a03a3151e70937f1672a326ca42decbe
#
_entry.id   a03a3151e70937f1672a326ca42decbe
#
_cell.length_a   1.000
_cell.length_b   1.000
_cell.length_c   1.000
_cell.angle_alpha   90.00
_cell.angle_beta   90.00
_cell.angle_gamma   90.00
#
_symmetry.space_group_name_H-M   'P 1'
#
loop_
_entity.id
_entity.type
_entity.pdbx_description
1 polymer ?
#
loop_
_entity_poly.entity_id
_entity_poly.type
_entity_poly.pdbx_seq_one_letter_code
_entity_poly.pdbx_strand_id
1 'polypeptide(L)'
;MGELIVAVDPVSGLATGVVDKDVAHREGIWHANIHVWILDRDGRVLLQQRSPSKATSPGLWDISAAGHIRPGEDGLREVEEELGVRVRADQLEQIGILTIDQDLPGLRNRERPRVHLWRSDLTLSDFTFPDGEVVALAGVSLSQLAALREGAGVTAQVWRDGALTSETVEGAAVVPFGQAYWDALLTYLS
;
A
#
# COMPACT_ATOMS: atom_id res chain seq x y z
N MET A 1 -3.78 22.26 12.00
CA MET A 1 -2.65 22.24 11.04
C MET A 1 -2.74 20.91 10.36
N GLY A 2 -2.80 20.88 9.03
CA GLY A 2 -2.87 19.62 8.29
C GLY A 2 -1.57 18.80 8.39
N GLU A 3 -1.59 17.60 7.85
CA GLU A 3 -0.42 16.73 7.80
C GLU A 3 0.59 17.28 6.78
N LEU A 4 1.86 17.43 7.21
CA LEU A 4 2.96 17.84 6.31
C LEU A 4 3.64 16.62 5.71
N ILE A 5 3.81 16.63 4.39
CA ILE A 5 4.42 15.55 3.61
C ILE A 5 5.56 16.08 2.72
N VAL A 6 6.42 15.20 2.27
CA VAL A 6 7.57 15.55 1.44
C VAL A 6 7.15 15.73 -0.01
N ALA A 7 7.28 16.97 -0.54
CA ALA A 7 7.15 17.24 -1.97
C ALA A 7 8.39 16.75 -2.72
N VAL A 8 8.20 16.25 -3.94
CA VAL A 8 9.28 15.68 -4.75
C VAL A 8 9.26 16.15 -6.19
N ASP A 9 10.40 16.06 -6.84
CA ASP A 9 10.50 16.21 -8.28
C ASP A 9 9.86 15.01 -9.01
N PRO A 10 9.00 15.23 -10.00
CA PRO A 10 8.25 14.15 -10.67
C PRO A 10 9.13 13.17 -11.45
N VAL A 11 10.33 13.56 -11.85
CA VAL A 11 11.22 12.73 -12.67
C VAL A 11 12.19 11.96 -11.79
N SER A 12 12.91 12.66 -10.92
CA SER A 12 13.94 12.07 -10.07
C SER A 12 13.42 11.45 -8.76
N GLY A 13 12.24 11.88 -8.29
CA GLY A 13 11.72 11.50 -6.97
C GLY A 13 12.48 12.12 -5.79
N LEU A 14 13.43 13.04 -6.06
CA LEU A 14 14.19 13.74 -5.03
C LEU A 14 13.31 14.78 -4.32
N ALA A 15 13.52 14.93 -3.00
CA ALA A 15 12.79 15.93 -2.22
C ALA A 15 13.06 17.35 -2.72
N THR A 16 11.98 18.11 -2.91
CA THR A 16 12.01 19.53 -3.34
C THR A 16 11.51 20.47 -2.25
N GLY A 17 10.83 19.95 -1.23
CA GLY A 17 10.29 20.74 -0.15
C GLY A 17 9.28 19.98 0.70
N VAL A 18 8.46 20.74 1.40
CA VAL A 18 7.39 20.23 2.28
C VAL A 18 6.09 20.91 1.88
N VAL A 19 5.00 20.16 1.86
CA VAL A 19 3.68 20.63 1.52
C VAL A 19 2.63 20.04 2.46
N ASP A 20 1.54 20.76 2.69
CA ASP A 20 0.37 20.21 3.37
C ASP A 20 -0.30 19.17 2.47
N LYS A 21 -0.68 18.03 3.02
CA LYS A 21 -1.26 16.88 2.30
C LYS A 21 -2.50 17.25 1.50
N ASP A 22 -3.42 18.02 2.11
CA ASP A 22 -4.66 18.41 1.43
C ASP A 22 -4.38 19.37 0.27
N VAL A 23 -3.36 20.23 0.43
CA VAL A 23 -2.88 21.11 -0.64
C VAL A 23 -2.26 20.28 -1.77
N ALA A 24 -1.42 19.29 -1.45
CA ALA A 24 -0.78 18.43 -2.44
C ALA A 24 -1.81 17.71 -3.31
N HIS A 25 -2.82 17.14 -2.69
CA HIS A 25 -3.88 16.44 -3.42
C HIS A 25 -4.82 17.37 -4.19
N ARG A 26 -5.12 18.55 -3.66
CA ARG A 26 -5.96 19.53 -4.36
C ARG A 26 -5.27 20.12 -5.60
N GLU A 27 -3.98 20.42 -5.48
CA GLU A 27 -3.20 21.11 -6.51
C GLU A 27 -2.42 20.16 -7.42
N GLY A 28 -2.35 18.87 -7.06
CA GLY A 28 -1.61 17.86 -7.81
C GLY A 28 -0.09 18.04 -7.68
N ILE A 29 0.38 18.38 -6.47
CA ILE A 29 1.81 18.48 -6.19
C ILE A 29 2.37 17.07 -6.00
N TRP A 30 3.43 16.74 -6.72
CA TRP A 30 4.14 15.48 -6.58
C TRP A 30 4.72 15.31 -5.19
N HIS A 31 4.45 14.18 -4.55
CA HIS A 31 4.89 13.93 -3.19
C HIS A 31 5.35 12.48 -2.98
N ALA A 32 6.16 12.30 -1.94
CA ALA A 32 6.71 11.01 -1.57
C ALA A 32 5.71 10.17 -0.78
N ASN A 33 5.67 8.89 -1.11
CA ASN A 33 4.91 7.86 -0.43
C ASN A 33 5.81 6.64 -0.19
N ILE A 34 5.48 5.80 0.77
CA ILE A 34 6.06 4.48 0.94
C ILE A 34 5.02 3.42 0.65
N HIS A 35 5.41 2.40 -0.10
CA HIS A 35 4.63 1.18 -0.33
C HIS A 35 5.43 -0.02 0.17
N VAL A 36 4.88 -0.77 1.09
CA VAL A 36 5.48 -2.00 1.60
C VAL A 36 4.60 -3.17 1.22
N TRP A 37 5.08 -3.98 0.31
CA TRP A 37 4.51 -5.28 0.00
C TRP A 37 5.05 -6.31 0.99
N ILE A 38 4.19 -7.15 1.54
CA ILE A 38 4.58 -8.16 2.52
C ILE A 38 4.34 -9.55 1.93
N LEU A 39 5.39 -10.36 1.92
CA LEU A 39 5.25 -11.82 1.81
C LEU A 39 5.25 -12.39 3.22
N ASP A 40 4.20 -13.12 3.56
CA ASP A 40 4.11 -13.80 4.84
C ASP A 40 4.97 -15.08 4.88
N ARG A 41 5.01 -15.73 6.04
CA ARG A 41 5.75 -17.00 6.24
C ARG A 41 5.39 -18.07 5.22
N ASP A 42 4.14 -18.10 4.76
CA ASP A 42 3.65 -19.12 3.82
C ASP A 42 3.91 -18.71 2.35
N GLY A 43 4.60 -17.57 2.12
CA GLY A 43 4.91 -17.04 0.80
C GLY A 43 3.71 -16.39 0.10
N ARG A 44 2.70 -15.98 0.86
CA ARG A 44 1.53 -15.26 0.32
C ARG A 44 1.80 -13.75 0.35
N VAL A 45 1.40 -13.08 -0.71
CA VAL A 45 1.36 -11.61 -0.74
C VAL A 45 0.17 -11.14 0.06
N LEU A 46 0.39 -10.19 0.98
CA LEU A 46 -0.68 -9.64 1.80
C LEU A 46 -1.30 -8.41 1.13
N LEU A 47 -2.63 -8.37 1.09
CA LEU A 47 -3.42 -7.21 0.70
C LEU A 47 -4.18 -6.70 1.91
N GLN A 48 -4.08 -5.40 2.22
CA GLN A 48 -4.92 -4.79 3.26
C GLN A 48 -6.29 -4.41 2.69
N GLN A 49 -7.34 -4.52 3.49
CA GLN A 49 -8.62 -3.91 3.17
C GLN A 49 -8.75 -2.57 3.87
N ARG A 50 -8.90 -1.53 3.07
CA ARG A 50 -9.08 -0.16 3.54
C ARG A 50 -10.39 -0.02 4.31
N SER A 51 -10.36 0.73 5.41
CA SER A 51 -11.57 1.04 6.15
C SER A 51 -12.61 1.73 5.27
N PRO A 52 -13.92 1.43 5.43
CA PRO A 52 -14.98 2.16 4.76
C PRO A 52 -15.02 3.67 5.08
N SER A 53 -14.33 4.11 6.13
CA SER A 53 -14.20 5.51 6.53
C SER A 53 -13.11 6.29 5.79
N LYS A 54 -12.25 5.62 5.02
CA LYS A 54 -11.17 6.28 4.25
C LYS A 54 -11.76 7.18 3.16
N ALA A 55 -11.16 8.37 3.00
CA ALA A 55 -11.58 9.34 1.99
C ALA A 55 -11.35 8.86 0.56
N THR A 56 -10.31 8.04 0.34
CA THR A 56 -9.96 7.48 -0.97
C THR A 56 -10.08 5.98 -0.96
N SER A 57 -10.66 5.41 -2.03
CA SER A 57 -10.81 3.95 -2.21
C SER A 57 -11.36 3.22 -0.98
N PRO A 58 -12.48 3.69 -0.35
CA PRO A 58 -13.03 3.06 0.84
C PRO A 58 -13.44 1.62 0.58
N GLY A 59 -13.06 0.70 1.48
CA GLY A 59 -13.40 -0.73 1.41
C GLY A 59 -12.67 -1.53 0.37
N LEU A 60 -11.83 -0.92 -0.48
CA LEU A 60 -11.05 -1.65 -1.48
C LEU A 60 -9.84 -2.36 -0.84
N TRP A 61 -9.38 -3.40 -1.51
CA TRP A 61 -8.12 -4.07 -1.21
C TRP A 61 -6.95 -3.30 -1.82
N ASP A 62 -5.90 -3.14 -1.04
CA ASP A 62 -4.76 -2.30 -1.35
C ASP A 62 -3.44 -3.02 -1.05
N ILE A 63 -2.32 -2.36 -1.27
CA ILE A 63 -0.97 -2.78 -0.90
C ILE A 63 -0.97 -3.18 0.59
N SER A 64 -0.02 -4.01 1.01
CA SER A 64 0.02 -4.48 2.41
C SER A 64 0.07 -3.32 3.42
N ALA A 65 0.93 -2.31 3.18
CA ALA A 65 0.92 -1.04 3.92
C ALA A 65 1.38 0.10 3.02
N ALA A 66 0.76 1.28 3.14
CA ALA A 66 1.10 2.43 2.32
C ALA A 66 0.75 3.76 3.00
N GLY A 67 1.64 4.72 2.91
CA GLY A 67 1.36 6.06 3.45
C GLY A 67 2.35 7.14 3.05
N HIS A 68 2.04 8.37 3.43
CA HIS A 68 2.83 9.53 3.08
C HIS A 68 4.10 9.63 3.93
N ILE A 69 5.19 10.02 3.29
CA ILE A 69 6.46 10.27 3.97
C ILE A 69 6.44 11.69 4.54
N ARG A 70 6.54 11.81 5.87
CA ARG A 70 6.68 13.09 6.56
C ARG A 70 8.12 13.59 6.52
N PRO A 71 8.36 14.90 6.69
CA PRO A 71 9.71 15.44 6.75
C PRO A 71 10.57 14.79 7.84
N GLY A 72 11.75 14.28 7.45
CA GLY A 72 12.71 13.72 8.37
C GLY A 72 12.53 12.24 8.73
N GLU A 73 11.59 11.54 8.08
CA GLU A 73 11.36 10.09 8.26
C GLU A 73 11.49 9.30 6.95
N ASP A 74 11.46 7.97 7.07
CA ASP A 74 11.48 7.03 5.94
C ASP A 74 10.07 6.51 5.57
N GLY A 75 9.06 6.77 6.39
CA GLY A 75 7.67 6.34 6.22
C GLY A 75 7.34 4.98 6.84
N LEU A 76 8.31 4.27 7.44
CA LEU A 76 8.07 2.91 7.99
C LEU A 76 7.09 2.88 9.17
N ARG A 77 6.82 4.04 9.80
CA ARG A 77 5.77 4.13 10.84
C ARG A 77 4.40 3.68 10.35
N GLU A 78 4.10 3.83 9.04
CA GLU A 78 2.83 3.42 8.45
C GLU A 78 2.57 1.92 8.65
N VAL A 79 3.62 1.09 8.57
CA VAL A 79 3.48 -0.35 8.82
C VAL A 79 3.06 -0.62 10.26
N GLU A 80 3.60 0.12 11.24
CA GLU A 80 3.21 -0.02 12.64
C GLU A 80 1.82 0.56 12.91
N GLU A 81 1.51 1.73 12.36
CA GLU A 81 0.23 2.41 12.52
C GLU A 81 -0.92 1.60 11.91
N GLU A 82 -0.75 1.10 10.66
CA GLU A 82 -1.77 0.34 9.94
C GLU A 82 -1.86 -1.13 10.37
N LEU A 83 -0.72 -1.80 10.61
CA LEU A 83 -0.64 -3.25 10.77
C LEU A 83 -0.18 -3.73 12.14
N GLY A 84 0.16 -2.82 13.06
CA GLY A 84 0.54 -3.12 14.43
C GLY A 84 1.89 -3.81 14.61
N VAL A 85 2.72 -3.84 13.56
CA VAL A 85 4.03 -4.51 13.58
C VAL A 85 5.13 -3.55 13.13
N ARG A 86 6.31 -3.69 13.75
CA ARG A 86 7.48 -2.87 13.41
C ARG A 86 8.37 -3.58 12.40
N VAL A 87 8.77 -2.84 11.39
CA VAL A 87 9.77 -3.27 10.42
C VAL A 87 10.94 -2.27 10.42
N ARG A 88 12.16 -2.77 10.22
CA ARG A 88 13.35 -1.92 10.06
C ARG A 88 13.75 -1.85 8.61
N ALA A 89 14.39 -0.74 8.21
CA ALA A 89 14.84 -0.52 6.84
C ALA A 89 15.76 -1.64 6.30
N ASP A 90 16.57 -2.25 7.18
CA ASP A 90 17.47 -3.36 6.81
C ASP A 90 16.76 -4.71 6.58
N GLN A 91 15.46 -4.80 6.87
CA GLN A 91 14.62 -5.97 6.58
C GLN A 91 13.87 -5.84 5.25
N LEU A 92 13.99 -4.70 4.57
CA LEU A 92 13.29 -4.39 3.33
C LEU A 92 14.19 -4.54 2.11
N GLU A 93 13.63 -5.15 1.08
CA GLU A 93 14.20 -5.17 -0.26
C GLU A 93 13.60 -4.02 -1.07
N GLN A 94 14.42 -3.12 -1.62
CA GLN A 94 13.91 -2.03 -2.45
C GLN A 94 13.58 -2.53 -3.86
N ILE A 95 12.31 -2.40 -4.25
CA ILE A 95 11.85 -2.68 -5.62
C ILE A 95 12.19 -1.49 -6.54
N GLY A 96 11.90 -0.27 -6.09
CA GLY A 96 12.18 0.94 -6.87
C GLY A 96 11.35 2.13 -6.42
N ILE A 97 11.47 3.22 -7.19
CA ILE A 97 10.58 4.39 -7.07
C ILE A 97 9.66 4.37 -8.28
N LEU A 98 8.38 4.12 -8.04
CA LEU A 98 7.37 4.04 -9.10
C LEU A 98 6.63 5.37 -9.26
N THR A 99 5.64 5.39 -10.12
CA THR A 99 4.83 6.59 -10.40
C THR A 99 3.36 6.24 -10.30
N ILE A 100 2.63 7.05 -9.55
CA ILE A 100 1.16 7.07 -9.54
C ILE A 100 0.74 8.48 -9.96
N ASP A 101 -0.02 8.53 -11.05
CA ASP A 101 -0.51 9.77 -11.65
C ASP A 101 -1.98 9.56 -11.99
N GLN A 102 -2.87 9.96 -11.08
CA GLN A 102 -4.30 9.70 -11.18
C GLN A 102 -5.11 10.93 -10.82
N ASP A 103 -6.12 11.23 -11.63
CA ASP A 103 -7.17 12.18 -11.30
C ASP A 103 -8.41 11.42 -10.83
N LEU A 104 -8.74 11.61 -9.55
CA LEU A 104 -9.93 11.07 -8.92
C LEU A 104 -10.93 12.22 -8.63
N PRO A 105 -12.23 11.95 -8.44
CA PRO A 105 -13.18 12.99 -8.08
C PRO A 105 -12.73 13.80 -6.84
N GLY A 106 -12.41 15.08 -7.05
CA GLY A 106 -11.96 15.99 -5.99
C GLY A 106 -10.52 15.81 -5.51
N LEU A 107 -9.71 14.97 -6.18
CA LEU A 107 -8.35 14.66 -5.75
C LEU A 107 -7.44 14.38 -6.97
N ARG A 108 -6.26 14.99 -6.96
CA ARG A 108 -5.18 14.72 -7.92
C ARG A 108 -4.08 13.94 -7.21
N ASN A 109 -4.03 12.63 -7.47
CA ASN A 109 -3.04 11.78 -6.84
C ASN A 109 -1.76 11.74 -7.68
N ARG A 110 -0.72 12.41 -7.18
CA ARG A 110 0.60 12.57 -7.83
C ARG A 110 1.67 12.06 -6.88
N GLU A 111 1.95 10.78 -6.95
CA GLU A 111 2.85 10.11 -6.00
C GLU A 111 4.08 9.53 -6.67
N ARG A 112 5.20 9.58 -5.94
CA ARG A 112 6.44 8.87 -6.25
C ARG A 112 6.71 7.86 -5.13
N PRO A 113 5.98 6.73 -5.09
CA PRO A 113 6.13 5.74 -4.04
C PRO A 113 7.50 5.07 -4.09
N ARG A 114 8.14 5.01 -2.92
CA ARG A 114 9.28 4.14 -2.66
C ARG A 114 8.75 2.76 -2.34
N VAL A 115 8.88 1.84 -3.30
CA VAL A 115 8.27 0.51 -3.21
C VAL A 115 9.27 -0.48 -2.65
N HIS A 116 8.86 -1.20 -1.62
CA HIS A 116 9.66 -2.18 -0.91
C HIS A 116 8.92 -3.51 -0.79
N LEU A 117 9.71 -4.58 -0.68
CA LEU A 117 9.24 -5.90 -0.29
C LEU A 117 9.78 -6.25 1.09
N TRP A 118 8.93 -6.73 1.97
CA TRP A 118 9.28 -7.35 3.24
C TRP A 118 8.94 -8.84 3.20
N ARG A 119 9.98 -9.69 3.29
CA ARG A 119 9.80 -11.13 3.52
C ARG A 119 9.71 -11.36 5.01
N SER A 120 8.51 -11.60 5.50
CA SER A 120 8.20 -11.68 6.92
C SER A 120 8.05 -13.13 7.37
N ASP A 121 8.50 -13.42 8.61
CA ASP A 121 8.22 -14.70 9.28
C ASP A 121 6.84 -14.73 9.96
N LEU A 122 6.06 -13.65 9.82
CA LEU A 122 4.73 -13.52 10.40
C LEU A 122 3.67 -14.24 9.56
N THR A 123 2.56 -14.57 10.22
CA THR A 123 1.33 -15.08 9.60
C THR A 123 0.24 -14.00 9.64
N LEU A 124 -0.86 -14.18 8.93
CA LEU A 124 -1.98 -13.24 8.92
C LEU A 124 -2.48 -12.88 10.34
N SER A 125 -2.48 -13.82 11.28
CA SER A 125 -2.98 -13.62 12.64
C SER A 125 -2.03 -12.84 13.57
N ASP A 126 -0.81 -12.59 13.13
CA ASP A 126 0.16 -11.81 13.91
C ASP A 126 -0.03 -10.28 13.73
N PHE A 127 -0.85 -9.88 12.75
CA PHE A 127 -1.14 -8.47 12.46
C PHE A 127 -2.37 -7.98 13.24
N THR A 128 -2.34 -6.68 13.59
CA THR A 128 -3.45 -5.97 14.21
C THR A 128 -3.69 -4.65 13.48
N PHE A 129 -4.83 -4.01 13.69
CA PHE A 129 -5.21 -2.78 12.97
C PHE A 129 -5.48 -1.65 13.96
N PRO A 130 -4.42 -1.08 14.60
CA PRO A 130 -4.57 -0.22 15.77
C PRO A 130 -5.18 1.15 15.45
N ASP A 131 -4.97 1.70 14.26
CA ASP A 131 -5.48 3.02 13.86
C ASP A 131 -6.90 2.97 13.24
N GLY A 132 -7.38 1.75 12.91
CA GLY A 132 -8.69 1.55 12.26
C GLY A 132 -8.76 2.00 10.80
N GLU A 133 -7.63 2.32 10.18
CA GLU A 133 -7.56 2.63 8.74
C GLU A 133 -7.58 1.36 7.88
N VAL A 134 -7.15 0.24 8.45
CA VAL A 134 -7.23 -1.11 7.88
C VAL A 134 -8.26 -1.91 8.67
N VAL A 135 -9.03 -2.77 7.99
CA VAL A 135 -10.06 -3.62 8.62
C VAL A 135 -9.85 -5.11 8.37
N ALA A 136 -8.96 -5.48 7.47
CA ALA A 136 -8.62 -6.88 7.20
C ALA A 136 -7.30 -7.01 6.44
N LEU A 137 -6.71 -8.21 6.47
CA LEU A 137 -5.63 -8.65 5.58
C LEU A 137 -6.05 -9.92 4.83
N ALA A 138 -5.82 -9.95 3.52
CA ALA A 138 -5.97 -11.15 2.70
C ALA A 138 -4.59 -11.66 2.27
N GLY A 139 -4.36 -12.96 2.40
CA GLY A 139 -3.17 -13.63 1.88
C GLY A 139 -3.46 -14.31 0.55
N VAL A 140 -2.78 -13.89 -0.52
CA VAL A 140 -2.94 -14.40 -1.88
C VAL A 140 -1.63 -14.96 -2.43
N SER A 141 -1.69 -16.01 -3.23
CA SER A 141 -0.51 -16.47 -3.99
C SER A 141 -0.15 -15.50 -5.12
N LEU A 142 1.06 -15.61 -5.67
CA LEU A 142 1.46 -14.78 -6.82
C LEU A 142 0.53 -14.98 -8.03
N SER A 143 0.08 -16.21 -8.27
CA SER A 143 -0.88 -16.49 -9.36
C SER A 143 -2.25 -15.87 -9.11
N GLN A 144 -2.70 -15.84 -7.85
CA GLN A 144 -3.93 -15.15 -7.47
C GLN A 144 -3.79 -13.63 -7.58
N LEU A 145 -2.64 -13.07 -7.18
CA LEU A 145 -2.38 -11.64 -7.35
C LEU A 145 -2.41 -11.23 -8.84
N ALA A 146 -1.81 -12.04 -9.70
CA ALA A 146 -1.87 -11.83 -11.15
C ALA A 146 -3.31 -11.91 -11.70
N ALA A 147 -4.11 -12.86 -11.19
CA ALA A 147 -5.52 -13.00 -11.58
C ALA A 147 -6.36 -11.79 -11.12
N LEU A 148 -6.14 -11.29 -9.90
CA LEU A 148 -6.78 -10.07 -9.38
C LEU A 148 -6.49 -8.85 -10.26
N ARG A 149 -5.22 -8.69 -10.68
CA ARG A 149 -4.83 -7.64 -11.63
C ARG A 149 -5.66 -7.68 -12.92
N GLU A 150 -5.93 -8.87 -13.44
CA GLU A 150 -6.74 -9.07 -14.67
C GLU A 150 -8.25 -8.97 -14.40
N GLY A 151 -8.65 -8.62 -13.18
CA GLY A 151 -10.06 -8.42 -12.80
C GLY A 151 -10.78 -9.68 -12.33
N ALA A 152 -10.11 -10.82 -12.24
CA ALA A 152 -10.70 -12.06 -11.75
C ALA A 152 -10.92 -12.04 -10.24
N GLY A 153 -11.96 -12.76 -9.76
CA GLY A 153 -12.13 -13.06 -8.34
C GLY A 153 -11.28 -14.25 -7.92
N VAL A 154 -10.74 -14.20 -6.71
CA VAL A 154 -9.95 -15.30 -6.11
C VAL A 154 -10.43 -15.60 -4.70
N THR A 155 -10.33 -16.86 -4.28
CA THR A 155 -10.58 -17.24 -2.89
C THR A 155 -9.28 -17.09 -2.08
N ALA A 156 -9.30 -16.26 -1.05
CA ALA A 156 -8.15 -15.97 -0.19
C ALA A 156 -8.44 -16.30 1.28
N GLN A 157 -7.38 -16.52 2.05
CA GLN A 157 -7.47 -16.50 3.52
C GLN A 157 -7.49 -15.05 3.97
N VAL A 158 -8.48 -14.69 4.78
CA VAL A 158 -8.69 -13.32 5.26
C VAL A 158 -8.67 -13.30 6.79
N TRP A 159 -7.84 -12.43 7.35
CA TRP A 159 -7.78 -12.11 8.76
C TRP A 159 -8.60 -10.85 9.02
N ARG A 160 -9.65 -10.98 9.82
CA ARG A 160 -10.58 -9.89 10.16
C ARG A 160 -11.15 -10.11 11.57
N ASP A 161 -11.19 -9.07 12.38
CA ASP A 161 -11.83 -9.09 13.71
C ASP A 161 -11.37 -10.25 14.61
N GLY A 162 -10.08 -10.63 14.53
CA GLY A 162 -9.53 -11.73 15.31
C GLY A 162 -9.90 -13.12 14.79
N ALA A 163 -10.44 -13.24 13.57
CA ALA A 163 -10.82 -14.51 12.95
C ALA A 163 -10.18 -14.68 11.57
N LEU A 164 -9.77 -15.91 11.27
CA LEU A 164 -9.29 -16.31 9.95
C LEU A 164 -10.44 -16.98 9.19
N THR A 165 -10.81 -16.41 8.06
CA THR A 165 -11.90 -16.88 7.20
C THR A 165 -11.41 -17.14 5.78
N SER A 166 -12.23 -17.80 4.97
CA SER A 166 -12.01 -17.93 3.53
C SER A 166 -13.03 -17.05 2.81
N GLU A 167 -12.56 -16.03 2.10
CA GLU A 167 -13.41 -15.05 1.43
C GLU A 167 -13.03 -14.92 -0.05
N THR A 168 -13.98 -14.45 -0.88
CA THR A 168 -13.67 -14.07 -2.25
C THR A 168 -13.20 -12.62 -2.27
N VAL A 169 -12.02 -12.41 -2.83
CA VAL A 169 -11.49 -11.08 -3.19
C VAL A 169 -11.73 -10.90 -4.67
N GLU A 170 -12.52 -9.88 -5.02
CA GLU A 170 -12.81 -9.55 -6.43
C GLU A 170 -11.75 -8.61 -7.00
N GLY A 171 -11.29 -8.86 -8.23
CA GLY A 171 -10.31 -7.98 -8.88
C GLY A 171 -10.79 -6.53 -9.02
N ALA A 172 -12.09 -6.34 -9.27
CA ALA A 172 -12.71 -5.01 -9.30
C ALA A 172 -12.72 -4.29 -7.93
N ALA A 173 -12.50 -5.03 -6.85
CA ALA A 173 -12.38 -4.49 -5.49
C ALA A 173 -10.92 -4.22 -5.07
N VAL A 174 -9.97 -4.32 -5.98
CA VAL A 174 -8.56 -3.95 -5.74
C VAL A 174 -8.32 -2.52 -6.23
N VAL A 175 -7.55 -1.74 -5.47
CA VAL A 175 -7.18 -0.38 -5.86
C VAL A 175 -6.51 -0.41 -7.26
N PRO A 176 -6.98 0.39 -8.21
CA PRO A 176 -6.50 0.33 -9.60
C PRO A 176 -5.14 1.05 -9.75
N PHE A 177 -4.05 0.34 -9.53
CA PHE A 177 -2.72 0.83 -9.89
C PHE A 177 -2.53 0.72 -11.41
N GLY A 178 -1.77 1.65 -11.99
CA GLY A 178 -1.45 1.62 -13.42
C GLY A 178 -0.67 0.35 -13.80
N GLN A 179 -0.78 -0.07 -15.07
CA GLN A 179 -0.15 -1.29 -15.56
C GLN A 179 1.35 -1.37 -15.28
N ALA A 180 2.07 -0.25 -15.45
CA ALA A 180 3.51 -0.18 -15.20
C ALA A 180 3.87 -0.49 -13.74
N TYR A 181 3.01 -0.12 -12.79
CA TYR A 181 3.18 -0.45 -11.38
C TYR A 181 3.08 -1.97 -11.16
N TRP A 182 2.03 -2.59 -11.69
CA TRP A 182 1.82 -4.03 -11.60
C TRP A 182 2.92 -4.84 -12.28
N ASP A 183 3.36 -4.41 -13.46
CA ASP A 183 4.42 -5.07 -14.21
C ASP A 183 5.74 -5.07 -13.43
N ALA A 184 6.11 -3.93 -12.84
CA ALA A 184 7.31 -3.82 -12.00
C ALA A 184 7.22 -4.74 -10.77
N LEU A 185 6.08 -4.73 -10.07
CA LEU A 185 5.86 -5.56 -8.89
C LEU A 185 5.92 -7.05 -9.24
N LEU A 186 5.12 -7.51 -10.19
CA LEU A 186 5.03 -8.93 -10.53
C LEU A 186 6.35 -9.47 -11.09
N THR A 187 7.08 -8.66 -11.88
CA THR A 187 8.43 -9.03 -12.35
C THR A 187 9.40 -9.21 -11.18
N TYR A 188 9.32 -8.37 -10.16
CA TYR A 188 10.19 -8.48 -8.98
C TYR A 188 9.84 -9.69 -8.11
N LEU A 189 8.56 -10.03 -7.99
CA LEU A 189 8.08 -11.13 -7.16
C LEU A 189 8.24 -12.52 -7.81
N SER A 190 8.47 -12.59 -9.13
CA SER A 190 8.65 -13.82 -9.90
C SER A 190 10.06 -14.39 -9.77
#